data_464b096c0ba15561725fb891ec4921e5
#
_entry.id   464b096c0ba15561725fb891ec4921e5
#
_cell.length_a   1.000
_cell.length_b   1.000
_cell.length_c   1.000
_cell.angle_alpha   90.00
_cell.angle_beta   90.00
_cell.angle_gamma   90.00
#
_symmetry.space_group_name_H-M   'P 1'
#
loop_
_entity.id
_entity.type
_entity.pdbx_description
1 polymer ?
#
loop_
_entity_poly.entity_id
_entity_poly.type
_entity_poly.pdbx_seq_one_letter_code
_entity_poly.pdbx_strand_id
1 'polypeptide(L)'
;LKRYINFKKFNKNIRLTKRTLRDNIKRDKKIDTTFDCFFVGSDQVWNCDFGSFSEIYFLNFTSNEKRVAFSASFGFNDIPKEKRDIYKENLSKMKKFSVREERGKEIIEELIGRDDIEVLLDPTMLVKTETWEKVMRKPKKLDTIKKQKYILNYFLGNLSEERKKEIERIAKENNCKIINILDKEDPFYTCGPSEFVYLEKNAFLVCTDSFHSSVFAILFNTPFIVFDREDSTTKMNSRLDTLLEKFEIKDRWFNEKIKDTQLKAEYSNVYKILENERNKAKKFIEEALKEEE
;
A
#
# COMPACT_ATOMS: atom_id res chain seq x y z
N LEU A 1 -20.61 4.96 -12.36
CA LEU A 1 -21.64 4.50 -11.40
C LEU A 1 -21.34 3.08 -10.86
N LYS A 2 -21.12 2.05 -11.71
CA LYS A 2 -20.88 0.64 -11.26
C LYS A 2 -19.66 0.51 -10.35
N ARG A 3 -18.49 1.12 -10.69
CA ARG A 3 -17.30 1.12 -9.86
C ARG A 3 -17.60 1.67 -8.45
N TYR A 4 -18.23 2.83 -8.36
CA TYR A 4 -18.63 3.43 -7.10
C TYR A 4 -19.53 2.52 -6.24
N ILE A 5 -20.51 1.84 -6.86
CA ILE A 5 -21.36 0.88 -6.16
C ILE A 5 -20.55 -0.30 -5.61
N ASN A 6 -19.58 -0.83 -6.36
CA ASN A 6 -18.74 -1.93 -5.92
C ASN A 6 -17.84 -1.52 -4.76
N PHE A 7 -17.28 -0.31 -4.77
CA PHE A 7 -16.54 0.24 -3.63
C PHE A 7 -17.45 0.43 -2.40
N LYS A 8 -18.64 1.00 -2.56
CA LYS A 8 -19.60 1.13 -1.44
C LYS A 8 -19.99 -0.22 -0.84
N LYS A 9 -20.17 -1.25 -1.66
CA LYS A 9 -20.47 -2.61 -1.17
C LYS A 9 -19.32 -3.17 -0.33
N PHE A 10 -18.08 -2.98 -0.77
CA PHE A 10 -16.90 -3.41 -0.02
C PHE A 10 -16.79 -2.66 1.32
N ASN A 11 -16.92 -1.33 1.28
CA ASN A 11 -16.79 -0.48 2.46
C ASN A 11 -17.85 -0.75 3.56
N LYS A 12 -19.00 -1.34 3.21
CA LYS A 12 -20.01 -1.75 4.22
C LYS A 12 -19.48 -2.78 5.23
N ASN A 13 -18.41 -3.50 4.90
CA ASN A 13 -17.78 -4.46 5.80
C ASN A 13 -16.82 -3.79 6.81
N ILE A 14 -16.52 -2.51 6.65
CA ILE A 14 -15.62 -1.76 7.53
C ILE A 14 -16.45 -1.22 8.70
N ARG A 15 -15.98 -1.51 9.92
CA ARG A 15 -16.58 -0.92 11.13
C ARG A 15 -16.14 0.54 11.26
N LEU A 16 -17.11 1.43 11.26
CA LEU A 16 -16.88 2.86 11.42
C LEU A 16 -17.49 3.36 12.72
N THR A 17 -16.86 4.34 13.34
CA THR A 17 -17.49 5.10 14.44
C THR A 17 -18.68 5.91 13.91
N LYS A 18 -19.69 6.15 14.76
CA LYS A 18 -20.82 7.02 14.38
C LYS A 18 -20.42 8.49 14.24
N ARG A 19 -19.31 8.88 14.86
CA ARG A 19 -18.82 10.25 14.87
C ARG A 19 -17.77 10.43 13.78
N THR A 20 -17.96 11.46 12.96
CA THR A 20 -16.97 11.89 11.95
C THR A 20 -16.05 12.94 12.58
N LEU A 21 -14.76 12.70 12.52
CA LEU A 21 -13.76 13.70 12.84
C LEU A 21 -13.62 14.69 11.66
N ARG A 22 -13.43 15.97 11.97
CA ARG A 22 -13.22 17.02 10.97
C ARG A 22 -11.85 17.62 11.17
N ASP A 23 -11.29 18.21 10.13
CA ASP A 23 -10.09 19.03 10.24
C ASP A 23 -10.26 20.12 11.29
N ASN A 24 -9.17 20.47 11.97
CA ASN A 24 -9.12 21.46 13.06
C ASN A 24 -9.80 21.03 14.38
N ILE A 25 -10.13 19.78 14.56
CA ILE A 25 -10.56 19.30 15.89
C ILE A 25 -9.34 19.30 16.81
N LYS A 26 -9.34 20.23 17.76
CA LYS A 26 -8.54 20.11 18.98
C LYS A 26 -9.14 18.99 19.81
N ARG A 27 -8.39 18.38 20.72
CA ARG A 27 -8.73 17.22 21.55
C ARG A 27 -10.25 16.96 21.72
N ASP A 28 -10.74 15.83 21.21
CA ASP A 28 -12.12 15.42 21.37
C ASP A 28 -12.23 14.47 22.58
N LYS A 29 -12.52 15.03 23.75
CA LYS A 29 -12.64 14.27 25.02
C LYS A 29 -13.56 13.04 24.90
N LYS A 30 -14.62 13.11 24.09
CA LYS A 30 -15.59 12.04 23.97
C LYS A 30 -15.04 10.85 23.18
N ILE A 31 -14.24 11.08 22.16
CA ILE A 31 -13.52 10.03 21.41
C ILE A 31 -12.34 9.53 22.25
N ASP A 32 -11.58 10.44 22.84
CA ASP A 32 -10.41 10.15 23.64
C ASP A 32 -10.71 9.16 24.79
N THR A 33 -11.86 9.26 25.43
CA THR A 33 -12.29 8.36 26.51
C THR A 33 -12.93 7.05 26.02
N THR A 34 -13.18 6.91 24.72
CA THR A 34 -13.87 5.71 24.18
C THR A 34 -12.87 4.60 23.81
N PHE A 35 -11.62 4.96 23.52
CA PHE A 35 -10.61 4.02 23.04
C PHE A 35 -9.33 4.16 23.86
N ASP A 36 -8.62 3.04 24.04
CA ASP A 36 -7.37 2.99 24.80
C ASP A 36 -6.19 3.47 23.92
N CYS A 37 -6.26 3.30 22.61
CA CYS A 37 -5.21 3.68 21.68
C CYS A 37 -5.79 4.04 20.30
N PHE A 38 -5.09 4.92 19.59
CA PHE A 38 -5.40 5.31 18.21
C PHE A 38 -4.22 5.05 17.31
N PHE A 39 -4.47 4.36 16.22
CA PHE A 39 -3.45 4.08 15.21
C PHE A 39 -3.68 4.93 13.98
N VAL A 40 -2.62 5.56 13.47
CA VAL A 40 -2.61 6.21 12.16
C VAL A 40 -1.71 5.44 11.19
N GLY A 41 -2.18 5.26 10.00
CA GLY A 41 -1.53 4.47 8.93
C GLY A 41 -2.50 3.45 8.37
N SER A 42 -2.10 2.64 7.47
CA SER A 42 -0.84 2.74 6.74
C SER A 42 -0.92 3.83 5.65
N ASP A 43 -0.47 3.53 4.45
CA ASP A 43 -0.52 4.43 3.30
C ASP A 43 0.13 5.82 3.56
N GLN A 44 0.03 6.71 2.60
CA GLN A 44 0.71 8.01 2.57
C GLN A 44 -0.04 9.06 3.39
N VAL A 45 -0.37 8.74 4.64
CA VAL A 45 -1.13 9.63 5.55
C VAL A 45 -0.39 10.92 5.88
N TRP A 46 0.93 10.91 5.73
CA TRP A 46 1.79 12.07 5.96
C TRP A 46 2.32 12.71 4.66
N ASN A 47 1.71 12.42 3.52
CA ASN A 47 2.07 13.06 2.27
C ASN A 47 1.36 14.41 2.11
N CYS A 48 2.11 15.50 2.25
CA CYS A 48 1.57 16.85 2.15
C CYS A 48 1.35 17.33 0.70
N ASP A 49 1.80 16.59 -0.30
CA ASP A 49 1.56 16.90 -1.71
C ASP A 49 0.17 16.44 -2.16
N PHE A 50 -0.48 15.59 -1.35
CA PHE A 50 -1.87 15.23 -1.62
C PHE A 50 -2.83 16.32 -1.13
N GLY A 51 -3.79 16.69 -1.97
CA GLY A 51 -4.83 17.65 -1.62
C GLY A 51 -5.73 17.23 -0.44
N SER A 52 -5.59 16.00 0.03
CA SER A 52 -6.27 15.45 1.22
C SER A 52 -5.40 15.46 2.48
N PHE A 53 -4.22 16.09 2.46
CA PHE A 53 -3.38 16.20 3.66
C PHE A 53 -4.14 16.94 4.76
N SER A 54 -4.12 16.38 5.96
CA SER A 54 -4.77 16.94 7.14
C SER A 54 -3.98 16.62 8.39
N GLU A 55 -3.86 17.58 9.30
CA GLU A 55 -3.20 17.39 10.59
C GLU A 55 -3.91 16.35 11.49
N ILE A 56 -5.14 15.95 11.17
CA ILE A 56 -5.84 14.88 11.87
C ILE A 56 -5.09 13.54 11.78
N TYR A 57 -4.27 13.36 10.74
CA TYR A 57 -3.41 12.19 10.58
C TYR A 57 -2.20 12.19 11.53
N PHE A 58 -2.03 13.20 12.37
CA PHE A 58 -1.14 13.18 13.53
C PHE A 58 -1.91 12.87 14.83
N LEU A 59 -3.17 12.45 14.73
CA LEU A 59 -4.01 12.08 15.88
C LEU A 59 -4.14 13.20 16.92
N ASN A 60 -4.13 14.46 16.50
CA ASN A 60 -4.16 15.62 17.39
C ASN A 60 -5.48 15.80 18.17
N PHE A 61 -6.47 14.98 17.88
CA PHE A 61 -7.76 14.92 18.59
C PHE A 61 -7.71 14.09 19.89
N THR A 62 -6.64 13.36 20.15
CA THR A 62 -6.44 12.54 21.34
C THR A 62 -5.20 12.95 22.14
N SER A 63 -5.05 12.41 23.33
CA SER A 63 -3.86 12.63 24.17
C SER A 63 -2.63 11.94 23.59
N ASN A 64 -1.44 12.42 23.95
CA ASN A 64 -0.18 12.00 23.32
C ASN A 64 0.13 10.51 23.59
N GLU A 65 -0.17 10.03 24.78
CA GLU A 65 0.04 8.64 25.23
C GLU A 65 -0.80 7.60 24.45
N LYS A 66 -1.80 8.06 23.70
CA LYS A 66 -2.66 7.21 22.88
C LYS A 66 -2.33 7.24 21.39
N ARG A 67 -1.36 8.05 20.96
CA ARG A 67 -1.03 8.26 19.54
C ARG A 67 0.01 7.27 19.07
N VAL A 68 -0.32 6.42 18.13
CA VAL A 68 0.58 5.43 17.55
C VAL A 68 0.57 5.53 16.04
N ALA A 69 1.75 5.61 15.43
CA ALA A 69 1.88 5.46 13.99
C ALA A 69 2.17 4.00 13.64
N PHE A 70 1.36 3.42 12.75
CA PHE A 70 1.50 2.03 12.34
C PHE A 70 1.67 1.92 10.84
N SER A 71 2.90 1.58 10.43
CA SER A 71 3.30 1.51 9.02
C SER A 71 2.91 2.75 8.21
N ALA A 72 2.95 3.94 8.86
CA ALA A 72 2.64 5.20 8.21
C ALA A 72 3.69 5.52 7.12
N SER A 73 3.30 6.29 6.10
CA SER A 73 4.18 6.63 4.98
C SER A 73 4.12 8.12 4.68
N PHE A 74 5.28 8.69 4.37
CA PHE A 74 5.39 10.03 3.82
C PHE A 74 5.13 10.05 2.31
N GLY A 75 5.57 9.02 1.60
CA GLY A 75 5.43 8.91 0.15
C GLY A 75 6.32 9.86 -0.65
N PHE A 76 7.24 10.57 0.00
CA PHE A 76 8.26 11.45 -0.58
C PHE A 76 9.60 11.27 0.16
N ASN A 77 10.67 11.85 -0.38
CA ASN A 77 12.03 11.67 0.16
C ASN A 77 12.45 12.76 1.15
N ASP A 78 11.77 13.90 1.21
CA ASP A 78 12.05 14.97 2.17
C ASP A 78 10.80 15.81 2.43
N ILE A 79 10.69 16.36 3.66
CA ILE A 79 9.61 17.26 4.05
C ILE A 79 9.91 18.66 3.50
N PRO A 80 8.97 19.31 2.78
CA PRO A 80 9.12 20.69 2.34
C PRO A 80 9.48 21.61 3.52
N LYS A 81 10.41 22.53 3.31
CA LYS A 81 10.95 23.39 4.39
C LYS A 81 9.85 24.11 5.17
N GLU A 82 8.86 24.61 4.48
CA GLU A 82 7.71 25.36 5.05
C GLU A 82 6.77 24.47 5.87
N LYS A 83 6.89 23.14 5.78
CA LYS A 83 6.09 22.16 6.54
C LYS A 83 6.85 21.55 7.72
N ARG A 84 8.17 21.70 7.79
CA ARG A 84 9.01 21.03 8.79
C ARG A 84 8.56 21.28 10.23
N ASP A 85 8.19 22.50 10.56
CA ASP A 85 7.76 22.84 11.93
C ASP A 85 6.45 22.13 12.32
N ILE A 86 5.49 22.04 11.40
CA ILE A 86 4.22 21.34 11.62
C ILE A 86 4.48 19.84 11.86
N TYR A 87 5.34 19.24 11.02
CA TYR A 87 5.69 17.82 11.20
C TYR A 87 6.45 17.59 12.51
N LYS A 88 7.45 18.42 12.81
CA LYS A 88 8.24 18.33 14.04
C LYS A 88 7.34 18.42 15.27
N GLU A 89 6.46 19.41 15.34
CA GLU A 89 5.54 19.58 16.46
C GLU A 89 4.63 18.38 16.66
N ASN A 90 4.03 17.88 15.58
CA ASN A 90 3.04 16.80 15.66
C ASN A 90 3.68 15.42 15.87
N LEU A 91 4.79 15.14 15.18
CA LEU A 91 5.50 13.87 15.36
C LEU A 91 6.11 13.73 16.75
N SER A 92 6.62 14.82 17.34
CA SER A 92 7.15 14.80 18.72
C SER A 92 6.12 14.40 19.77
N LYS A 93 4.83 14.42 19.45
CA LYS A 93 3.74 14.06 20.35
C LYS A 93 3.25 12.62 20.20
N MET A 94 3.85 11.83 19.31
CA MET A 94 3.50 10.43 19.13
C MET A 94 4.14 9.56 20.20
N LYS A 95 3.36 8.63 20.77
CA LYS A 95 3.85 7.64 21.74
C LYS A 95 4.83 6.68 21.10
N LYS A 96 4.44 6.08 19.97
CA LYS A 96 5.21 5.03 19.30
C LYS A 96 5.11 5.14 17.78
N PHE A 97 6.19 4.75 17.09
CA PHE A 97 6.28 4.84 15.64
C PHE A 97 6.57 3.50 14.97
N SER A 98 5.84 3.22 13.91
CA SER A 98 6.36 2.45 12.80
C SER A 98 6.00 3.10 11.47
N VAL A 99 6.90 2.97 10.52
CA VAL A 99 6.77 3.46 9.15
C VAL A 99 6.89 2.31 8.16
N ARG A 100 6.51 2.54 6.92
CA ARG A 100 6.48 1.50 5.88
C ARG A 100 7.77 1.46 5.04
N GLU A 101 8.55 2.53 5.06
CA GLU A 101 9.78 2.69 4.29
C GLU A 101 10.94 3.21 5.13
N GLU A 102 12.16 2.79 4.79
CA GLU A 102 13.40 3.21 5.48
C GLU A 102 13.57 4.73 5.44
N ARG A 103 13.27 5.37 4.29
CA ARG A 103 13.35 6.84 4.19
C ARG A 103 12.41 7.55 5.18
N GLY A 104 11.25 6.96 5.46
CA GLY A 104 10.31 7.50 6.46
C GLY A 104 10.91 7.47 7.88
N LYS A 105 11.66 6.42 8.22
CA LYS A 105 12.42 6.31 9.47
C LYS A 105 13.47 7.41 9.55
N GLU A 106 14.33 7.53 8.53
CA GLU A 106 15.36 8.56 8.46
C GLU A 106 14.80 9.98 8.62
N ILE A 107 13.68 10.30 7.95
CA ILE A 107 13.00 11.60 8.07
C ILE A 107 12.62 11.89 9.53
N ILE A 108 12.08 10.92 10.25
CA ILE A 108 11.69 11.12 11.66
C ILE A 108 12.94 11.28 12.53
N GLU A 109 13.96 10.45 12.36
CA GLU A 109 15.25 10.54 13.05
C GLU A 109 15.89 11.93 12.88
N GLU A 110 15.98 12.40 11.63
CA GLU A 110 16.52 13.73 11.27
C GLU A 110 15.71 14.88 11.86
N LEU A 111 14.38 14.72 11.94
CA LEU A 111 13.49 15.83 12.32
C LEU A 111 13.34 16.00 13.83
N ILE A 112 13.23 14.89 14.58
CA ILE A 112 12.92 14.92 16.03
C ILE A 112 13.95 14.20 16.90
N GLY A 113 14.99 13.58 16.31
CA GLY A 113 16.09 12.94 17.05
C GLY A 113 15.70 11.66 17.79
N ARG A 114 14.61 10.98 17.38
CA ARG A 114 14.22 9.68 17.92
C ARG A 114 14.83 8.56 17.08
N ASP A 115 15.22 7.46 17.71
CA ASP A 115 15.83 6.27 17.11
C ASP A 115 15.01 4.99 17.29
N ASP A 116 13.88 5.07 18.00
CA ASP A 116 12.97 3.96 18.31
C ASP A 116 11.91 3.70 17.21
N ILE A 117 12.21 4.07 15.96
CA ILE A 117 11.31 3.93 14.82
C ILE A 117 11.51 2.57 14.16
N GLU A 118 10.44 1.79 14.07
CA GLU A 118 10.45 0.51 13.37
C GLU A 118 9.97 0.63 11.92
N VAL A 119 10.60 -0.12 11.00
CA VAL A 119 10.13 -0.26 9.62
C VAL A 119 9.37 -1.58 9.49
N LEU A 120 8.03 -1.50 9.45
CA LEU A 120 7.12 -2.64 9.45
C LEU A 120 6.39 -2.77 8.11
N LEU A 121 5.88 -3.97 7.84
CA LEU A 121 5.04 -4.23 6.66
C LEU A 121 3.73 -3.46 6.72
N ASP A 122 3.22 -3.16 5.54
CA ASP A 122 1.86 -2.65 5.38
C ASP A 122 0.85 -3.64 5.99
N PRO A 123 -0.18 -3.18 6.74
CA PRO A 123 -1.22 -4.03 7.33
C PRO A 123 -1.88 -5.01 6.36
N THR A 124 -1.91 -4.69 5.06
CA THR A 124 -2.40 -5.61 4.02
C THR A 124 -1.65 -6.95 4.04
N MET A 125 -0.35 -6.94 4.35
CA MET A 125 0.49 -8.14 4.42
C MET A 125 0.37 -8.90 5.75
N LEU A 126 -0.18 -8.27 6.78
CA LEU A 126 -0.41 -8.93 8.07
C LEU A 126 -1.62 -9.87 8.03
N VAL A 127 -2.54 -9.61 7.12
CA VAL A 127 -3.70 -10.46 6.86
C VAL A 127 -3.26 -11.71 6.11
N LYS A 128 -3.67 -12.89 6.59
CA LYS A 128 -3.38 -14.17 5.94
C LYS A 128 -4.06 -14.25 4.58
N THR A 129 -3.40 -14.91 3.64
CA THR A 129 -3.86 -15.07 2.26
C THR A 129 -5.27 -15.66 2.16
N GLU A 130 -5.59 -16.65 3.02
CA GLU A 130 -6.91 -17.30 3.08
C GLU A 130 -8.03 -16.32 3.49
N THR A 131 -7.68 -15.26 4.23
CA THR A 131 -8.64 -14.21 4.60
C THR A 131 -8.92 -13.30 3.40
N TRP A 132 -7.90 -12.96 2.62
CA TRP A 132 -8.08 -12.25 1.35
C TRP A 132 -8.91 -13.05 0.37
N GLU A 133 -8.71 -14.37 0.32
CA GLU A 133 -9.50 -15.28 -0.54
C GLU A 133 -10.99 -15.24 -0.21
N LYS A 134 -11.36 -15.10 1.06
CA LYS A 134 -12.78 -14.98 1.48
C LYS A 134 -13.47 -13.71 1.00
N VAL A 135 -12.72 -12.65 0.76
CA VAL A 135 -13.27 -11.37 0.27
C VAL A 135 -13.18 -11.21 -1.24
N MET A 136 -12.46 -12.11 -1.92
CA MET A 136 -12.36 -12.11 -3.38
C MET A 136 -13.69 -12.37 -4.05
N ARG A 137 -13.86 -11.78 -5.22
CA ARG A 137 -14.99 -12.06 -6.12
C ARG A 137 -14.51 -12.08 -7.56
N LYS A 138 -14.73 -13.19 -8.25
CA LYS A 138 -14.45 -13.30 -9.69
C LYS A 138 -15.24 -12.23 -10.46
N PRO A 139 -14.60 -11.36 -11.26
CA PRO A 139 -15.31 -10.47 -12.15
C PRO A 139 -16.10 -11.27 -13.20
N LYS A 140 -17.40 -11.01 -13.34
CA LYS A 140 -18.24 -11.67 -14.35
C LYS A 140 -17.67 -11.51 -15.77
N LYS A 141 -16.97 -10.42 -16.03
CA LYS A 141 -16.34 -10.12 -17.32
C LYS A 141 -15.21 -11.07 -17.70
N LEU A 142 -14.60 -11.79 -16.75
CA LEU A 142 -13.63 -12.83 -17.07
C LEU A 142 -14.23 -13.97 -17.89
N ASP A 143 -15.54 -14.16 -17.85
CA ASP A 143 -16.21 -15.17 -18.68
C ASP A 143 -16.16 -14.78 -20.18
N THR A 144 -16.02 -13.50 -20.51
CA THR A 144 -15.92 -13.02 -21.90
C THR A 144 -14.56 -13.33 -22.55
N ILE A 145 -13.49 -13.51 -21.75
CA ILE A 145 -12.17 -13.88 -22.29
C ILE A 145 -11.96 -15.41 -22.40
N LYS A 146 -13.04 -16.20 -22.28
CA LYS A 146 -13.08 -17.65 -22.59
C LYS A 146 -11.94 -18.44 -21.95
N LYS A 147 -11.62 -18.21 -20.66
CA LYS A 147 -10.53 -18.85 -19.91
C LYS A 147 -9.10 -18.52 -20.42
N GLN A 148 -8.94 -17.54 -21.28
CA GLN A 148 -7.62 -17.08 -21.71
C GLN A 148 -6.85 -16.52 -20.50
N LYS A 149 -5.55 -16.75 -20.45
CA LYS A 149 -4.66 -16.08 -19.49
C LYS A 149 -4.69 -14.56 -19.68
N TYR A 150 -4.35 -13.81 -18.66
CA TYR A 150 -4.29 -12.36 -18.79
C TYR A 150 -3.09 -11.76 -18.04
N ILE A 151 -2.59 -10.67 -18.58
CA ILE A 151 -1.68 -9.73 -17.90
C ILE A 151 -2.55 -8.65 -17.28
N LEU A 152 -2.38 -8.40 -15.99
CA LEU A 152 -3.06 -7.32 -15.28
C LEU A 152 -2.16 -6.07 -15.27
N ASN A 153 -2.58 -5.00 -15.93
CA ASN A 153 -1.97 -3.69 -15.85
C ASN A 153 -2.67 -2.85 -14.78
N TYR A 154 -1.91 -2.40 -13.78
CA TYR A 154 -2.36 -1.49 -12.74
C TYR A 154 -1.37 -0.35 -12.58
N PHE A 155 -1.51 0.70 -13.39
CA PHE A 155 -0.66 1.88 -13.41
C PHE A 155 -1.39 3.10 -12.88
N LEU A 156 -0.83 3.76 -11.87
CA LEU A 156 -1.33 5.01 -11.31
C LEU A 156 -0.76 6.22 -12.04
N GLY A 157 0.43 6.09 -12.62
CA GLY A 157 1.06 7.05 -13.52
C GLY A 157 0.88 6.69 -14.99
N ASN A 158 1.49 7.49 -15.85
CA ASN A 158 1.50 7.24 -17.29
C ASN A 158 2.45 6.08 -17.62
N LEU A 159 2.16 5.40 -18.72
CA LEU A 159 2.98 4.33 -19.26
C LEU A 159 3.42 4.73 -20.67
N SER A 160 4.73 4.79 -20.91
CA SER A 160 5.29 5.10 -22.25
C SER A 160 4.91 4.08 -23.29
N GLU A 161 4.94 4.49 -24.55
CA GLU A 161 4.65 3.60 -25.68
C GLU A 161 5.66 2.44 -25.78
N GLU A 162 6.92 2.66 -25.37
CA GLU A 162 7.93 1.61 -25.32
C GLU A 162 7.57 0.51 -24.33
N ARG A 163 7.19 0.90 -23.13
CA ARG A 163 6.76 -0.03 -22.06
C ARG A 163 5.46 -0.75 -22.43
N LYS A 164 4.52 -0.07 -23.09
CA LYS A 164 3.31 -0.70 -23.62
C LYS A 164 3.63 -1.78 -24.63
N LYS A 165 4.50 -1.47 -25.60
CA LYS A 165 4.95 -2.45 -26.62
C LYS A 165 5.62 -3.66 -26.00
N GLU A 166 6.39 -3.49 -24.92
CA GLU A 166 7.02 -4.60 -24.23
C GLU A 166 5.98 -5.51 -23.54
N ILE A 167 4.99 -4.92 -22.88
CA ILE A 167 3.88 -5.69 -22.26
C ILE A 167 3.07 -6.40 -23.36
N GLU A 168 2.81 -5.75 -24.49
CA GLU A 168 2.11 -6.35 -25.64
C GLU A 168 2.91 -7.52 -26.25
N ARG A 169 4.25 -7.40 -26.33
CA ARG A 169 5.13 -8.49 -26.76
C ARG A 169 4.93 -9.73 -25.87
N ILE A 170 5.04 -9.55 -24.55
CA ILE A 170 4.83 -10.65 -23.59
C ILE A 170 3.42 -11.23 -23.70
N ALA A 171 2.40 -10.39 -23.84
CA ALA A 171 1.02 -10.85 -24.00
C ALA A 171 0.84 -11.72 -25.25
N LYS A 172 1.42 -11.30 -26.37
CA LYS A 172 1.39 -12.04 -27.66
C LYS A 172 2.11 -13.37 -27.55
N GLU A 173 3.34 -13.39 -27.04
CA GLU A 173 4.17 -14.59 -26.90
C GLU A 173 3.54 -15.65 -25.97
N ASN A 174 2.78 -15.23 -24.97
CA ASN A 174 2.15 -16.10 -23.99
C ASN A 174 0.64 -16.32 -24.21
N ASN A 175 0.08 -15.83 -25.33
CA ASN A 175 -1.35 -15.88 -25.64
C ASN A 175 -2.22 -15.32 -24.50
N CYS A 176 -1.82 -14.18 -23.96
CA CYS A 176 -2.52 -13.50 -22.87
C CYS A 176 -3.39 -12.35 -23.39
N LYS A 177 -4.51 -12.10 -22.73
CA LYS A 177 -5.26 -10.85 -22.83
C LYS A 177 -4.62 -9.80 -21.93
N ILE A 178 -4.60 -8.54 -22.33
CA ILE A 178 -4.24 -7.43 -21.44
C ILE A 178 -5.51 -6.86 -20.81
N ILE A 179 -5.49 -6.65 -19.49
CA ILE A 179 -6.55 -5.99 -18.71
C ILE A 179 -5.96 -4.72 -18.11
N ASN A 180 -6.47 -3.55 -18.52
CA ASN A 180 -6.07 -2.24 -17.99
C ASN A 180 -7.12 -1.72 -17.00
N ILE A 181 -7.08 -2.21 -15.76
CA ILE A 181 -8.16 -2.00 -14.78
C ILE A 181 -8.41 -0.53 -14.39
N LEU A 182 -7.47 0.38 -14.66
CA LEU A 182 -7.63 1.83 -14.42
C LEU A 182 -8.01 2.62 -15.69
N ASP A 183 -7.99 2.00 -16.85
CA ASP A 183 -8.45 2.61 -18.09
C ASP A 183 -9.98 2.61 -18.15
N LYS A 184 -10.58 3.79 -18.35
CA LYS A 184 -12.05 3.96 -18.42
C LYS A 184 -12.68 3.23 -19.60
N GLU A 185 -11.94 3.02 -20.66
CA GLU A 185 -12.40 2.30 -21.86
C GLU A 185 -12.27 0.78 -21.68
N ASP A 186 -11.50 0.30 -20.71
CA ASP A 186 -11.41 -1.13 -20.43
C ASP A 186 -12.69 -1.61 -19.72
N PRO A 187 -13.29 -2.71 -20.20
CA PRO A 187 -14.45 -3.31 -19.54
C PRO A 187 -14.25 -3.59 -18.05
N PHE A 188 -13.05 -3.88 -17.61
CA PHE A 188 -12.72 -4.18 -16.20
C PHE A 188 -12.60 -2.93 -15.31
N TYR A 189 -12.63 -1.71 -15.86
CA TYR A 189 -12.62 -0.47 -15.07
C TYR A 189 -13.69 -0.43 -13.97
N THR A 190 -14.81 -1.13 -14.15
CA THR A 190 -15.89 -1.17 -13.16
C THR A 190 -15.63 -2.11 -11.98
N CYS A 191 -14.52 -2.84 -11.96
CA CYS A 191 -14.15 -3.71 -10.85
C CYS A 191 -13.98 -2.91 -9.55
N GLY A 192 -14.44 -3.47 -8.45
CA GLY A 192 -14.22 -2.97 -7.10
C GLY A 192 -13.09 -3.72 -6.39
N PRO A 193 -12.86 -3.44 -5.09
CA PRO A 193 -11.74 -4.04 -4.35
C PRO A 193 -11.77 -5.58 -4.35
N SER A 194 -12.92 -6.21 -4.17
CA SER A 194 -13.03 -7.68 -4.18
C SER A 194 -12.64 -8.30 -5.53
N GLU A 195 -13.02 -7.65 -6.63
CA GLU A 195 -12.64 -8.10 -7.97
C GLU A 195 -11.17 -7.80 -8.26
N PHE A 196 -10.64 -6.67 -7.79
CA PHE A 196 -9.23 -6.33 -7.90
C PHE A 196 -8.34 -7.41 -7.27
N VAL A 197 -8.60 -7.78 -6.01
CA VAL A 197 -7.84 -8.83 -5.31
C VAL A 197 -7.91 -10.17 -6.06
N TYR A 198 -9.07 -10.50 -6.65
CA TYR A 198 -9.20 -11.70 -7.49
C TYR A 198 -8.32 -11.61 -8.74
N LEU A 199 -8.29 -10.46 -9.41
CA LEU A 199 -7.49 -10.26 -10.63
C LEU A 199 -5.99 -10.33 -10.32
N GLU A 200 -5.55 -9.75 -9.20
CA GLU A 200 -4.16 -9.84 -8.74
C GLU A 200 -3.71 -11.30 -8.54
N LYS A 201 -4.51 -12.09 -7.83
CA LYS A 201 -4.17 -13.51 -7.56
C LYS A 201 -4.10 -14.37 -8.82
N ASN A 202 -4.97 -14.12 -9.79
CA ASN A 202 -5.17 -15.04 -10.92
C ASN A 202 -4.53 -14.53 -12.23
N ALA A 203 -3.76 -13.45 -12.19
CA ALA A 203 -3.02 -12.96 -13.34
C ALA A 203 -1.90 -13.91 -13.74
N PHE A 204 -1.64 -14.03 -15.04
CA PHE A 204 -0.42 -14.65 -15.55
C PHE A 204 0.81 -13.80 -15.19
N LEU A 205 0.67 -12.49 -15.28
CA LEU A 205 1.67 -11.49 -14.91
C LEU A 205 0.95 -10.23 -14.45
N VAL A 206 1.45 -9.57 -13.41
CA VAL A 206 1.03 -8.23 -13.01
C VAL A 206 2.10 -7.22 -13.43
N CYS A 207 1.71 -6.18 -14.16
CA CYS A 207 2.57 -5.04 -14.50
C CYS A 207 2.04 -3.80 -13.76
N THR A 208 2.88 -3.17 -12.94
CA THR A 208 2.39 -2.13 -12.04
C THR A 208 3.47 -1.11 -11.62
N ASP A 209 3.03 0.10 -11.26
CA ASP A 209 3.79 1.11 -10.54
C ASP A 209 3.25 1.31 -9.10
N SER A 210 2.36 0.43 -8.66
CA SER A 210 1.64 0.55 -7.40
C SER A 210 2.24 -0.33 -6.32
N PHE A 211 2.47 0.27 -5.16
CA PHE A 211 2.88 -0.45 -3.96
C PHE A 211 1.90 -1.57 -3.59
N HIS A 212 0.60 -1.29 -3.51
CA HIS A 212 -0.38 -2.29 -3.09
C HIS A 212 -0.58 -3.43 -4.11
N SER A 213 -0.46 -3.15 -5.41
CA SER A 213 -0.47 -4.20 -6.42
C SER A 213 0.73 -5.14 -6.24
N SER A 214 1.92 -4.61 -6.01
CA SER A 214 3.12 -5.41 -5.69
C SER A 214 2.94 -6.22 -4.40
N VAL A 215 2.32 -5.63 -3.36
CA VAL A 215 1.99 -6.32 -2.11
C VAL A 215 1.09 -7.54 -2.37
N PHE A 216 0.02 -7.39 -3.14
CA PHE A 216 -0.87 -8.51 -3.45
C PHE A 216 -0.19 -9.56 -4.33
N ALA A 217 0.64 -9.16 -5.30
CA ALA A 217 1.41 -10.09 -6.12
C ALA A 217 2.35 -10.94 -5.25
N ILE A 218 3.04 -10.35 -4.27
CA ILE A 218 3.88 -11.07 -3.31
C ILE A 218 3.02 -12.03 -2.45
N LEU A 219 1.91 -11.55 -1.88
CA LEU A 219 1.03 -12.36 -1.02
C LEU A 219 0.46 -13.59 -1.73
N PHE A 220 0.12 -13.47 -3.02
CA PHE A 220 -0.48 -14.53 -3.80
C PHE A 220 0.53 -15.34 -4.61
N ASN A 221 1.82 -15.03 -4.47
CA ASN A 221 2.86 -15.66 -5.27
C ASN A 221 2.55 -15.54 -6.78
N THR A 222 2.10 -14.37 -7.21
CA THR A 222 1.81 -14.05 -8.61
C THR A 222 3.04 -13.40 -9.25
N PRO A 223 3.46 -13.80 -10.46
CA PRO A 223 4.52 -13.11 -11.18
C PRO A 223 4.18 -11.64 -11.38
N PHE A 224 5.14 -10.74 -11.14
CA PHE A 224 4.92 -9.31 -11.31
C PHE A 224 6.19 -8.56 -11.72
N ILE A 225 5.99 -7.41 -12.36
CA ILE A 225 7.02 -6.46 -12.74
C ILE A 225 6.61 -5.08 -12.22
N VAL A 226 7.56 -4.42 -11.57
CA VAL A 226 7.40 -3.06 -11.08
C VAL A 226 8.03 -2.09 -12.06
N PHE A 227 7.32 -1.04 -12.39
CA PHE A 227 7.77 0.02 -13.28
C PHE A 227 7.92 1.33 -12.50
N ASP A 228 8.96 2.09 -12.82
CA ASP A 228 9.08 3.46 -12.34
C ASP A 228 7.97 4.33 -12.90
N ARG A 229 7.50 5.31 -12.13
CA ARG A 229 6.61 6.36 -12.65
C ARG A 229 7.39 7.34 -13.49
N GLU A 230 7.00 7.50 -14.75
CA GLU A 230 7.66 8.38 -15.70
C GLU A 230 7.26 9.85 -15.53
N ASP A 231 6.08 10.13 -14.98
CA ASP A 231 5.50 11.45 -14.81
C ASP A 231 5.69 12.06 -13.40
N SER A 232 6.43 11.38 -12.53
CA SER A 232 6.69 11.83 -11.17
C SER A 232 7.98 12.63 -11.09
N THR A 233 7.89 13.90 -10.71
CA THR A 233 9.05 14.76 -10.40
C THR A 233 9.77 14.35 -9.12
N THR A 234 9.09 13.62 -8.24
CA THR A 234 9.63 13.04 -7.01
C THR A 234 9.78 11.54 -7.19
N LYS A 235 11.00 11.01 -6.99
CA LYS A 235 11.23 9.56 -6.96
C LYS A 235 10.47 8.96 -5.78
N MET A 236 9.21 8.52 -6.03
CA MET A 236 8.34 7.89 -5.02
C MET A 236 8.63 6.39 -4.85
N ASN A 237 9.86 5.95 -5.21
CA ASN A 237 10.22 4.54 -5.28
C ASN A 237 10.63 3.94 -3.92
N SER A 238 10.98 4.77 -2.93
CA SER A 238 11.53 4.30 -1.64
C SER A 238 10.68 3.21 -0.97
N ARG A 239 9.35 3.27 -1.11
CA ARG A 239 8.44 2.24 -0.58
C ARG A 239 8.56 0.91 -1.32
N LEU A 240 8.68 0.97 -2.64
CA LEU A 240 8.84 -0.20 -3.50
C LEU A 240 10.25 -0.77 -3.33
N ASP A 241 11.28 0.09 -3.23
CA ASP A 241 12.65 -0.33 -2.96
C ASP A 241 12.74 -1.06 -1.63
N THR A 242 12.20 -0.48 -0.54
CA THR A 242 12.14 -1.13 0.78
C THR A 242 11.40 -2.47 0.71
N LEU A 243 10.25 -2.52 -0.01
CA LEU A 243 9.46 -3.75 -0.15
C LEU A 243 10.24 -4.85 -0.87
N LEU A 244 10.78 -4.54 -2.05
CA LEU A 244 11.49 -5.51 -2.89
C LEU A 244 12.81 -5.96 -2.25
N GLU A 245 13.51 -5.06 -1.54
CA GLU A 245 14.71 -5.39 -0.78
C GLU A 245 14.40 -6.32 0.38
N LYS A 246 13.38 -6.00 1.17
CA LYS A 246 12.95 -6.80 2.32
C LYS A 246 12.59 -8.24 1.94
N PHE A 247 11.99 -8.43 0.77
CA PHE A 247 11.63 -9.76 0.26
C PHE A 247 12.69 -10.40 -0.65
N GLU A 248 13.85 -9.76 -0.84
CA GLU A 248 14.97 -10.26 -1.65
C GLU A 248 14.59 -10.50 -3.12
N ILE A 249 13.73 -9.63 -3.67
CA ILE A 249 13.17 -9.73 -5.04
C ILE A 249 13.36 -8.45 -5.84
N LYS A 250 14.52 -7.79 -5.72
CA LYS A 250 14.86 -6.57 -6.48
C LYS A 250 14.87 -6.80 -8.01
N ASP A 251 15.00 -8.04 -8.44
CA ASP A 251 14.89 -8.43 -9.85
C ASP A 251 13.50 -8.17 -10.45
N ARG A 252 12.49 -7.85 -9.64
CA ARG A 252 11.15 -7.48 -10.10
C ARG A 252 11.06 -6.07 -10.68
N TRP A 253 12.06 -5.22 -10.51
CA TRP A 253 12.13 -3.97 -11.22
C TRP A 253 12.23 -4.18 -12.73
N PHE A 254 11.44 -3.42 -13.50
CA PHE A 254 11.57 -3.35 -14.95
C PHE A 254 12.91 -2.73 -15.34
N ASN A 255 13.63 -3.40 -16.22
CA ASN A 255 14.88 -2.90 -16.77
C ASN A 255 14.93 -3.26 -18.27
N GLU A 256 14.60 -2.31 -19.13
CA GLU A 256 14.56 -2.39 -20.59
C GLU A 256 13.64 -3.46 -21.18
N LYS A 257 13.71 -4.71 -20.69
CA LYS A 257 12.89 -5.83 -21.14
C LYS A 257 12.45 -6.72 -20.00
N ILE A 258 11.29 -7.35 -20.17
CA ILE A 258 10.80 -8.39 -19.27
C ILE A 258 11.46 -9.71 -19.61
N LYS A 259 12.12 -10.34 -18.65
CA LYS A 259 12.86 -11.60 -18.79
C LYS A 259 11.95 -12.80 -18.52
N ASP A 260 12.21 -13.94 -19.14
CA ASP A 260 11.45 -15.19 -18.91
C ASP A 260 11.46 -15.65 -17.45
N THR A 261 12.58 -15.41 -16.73
CA THR A 261 12.69 -15.70 -15.30
C THR A 261 11.69 -14.89 -14.46
N GLN A 262 11.33 -13.67 -14.90
CA GLN A 262 10.37 -12.82 -14.22
C GLN A 262 8.91 -13.23 -14.48
N LEU A 263 8.64 -14.10 -15.47
CA LEU A 263 7.32 -14.67 -15.72
C LEU A 263 6.97 -15.79 -14.74
N LYS A 264 7.89 -16.13 -13.84
CA LYS A 264 7.69 -17.12 -12.78
C LYS A 264 7.73 -16.43 -11.42
N ALA A 265 6.94 -16.95 -10.49
CA ALA A 265 6.93 -16.53 -9.10
C ALA A 265 7.71 -17.56 -8.26
N GLU A 266 9.03 -17.49 -8.33
CA GLU A 266 9.92 -18.34 -7.53
C GLU A 266 10.45 -17.51 -6.35
N TYR A 267 9.61 -17.29 -5.32
CA TYR A 267 9.92 -16.47 -4.15
C TYR A 267 10.27 -17.37 -2.95
N SER A 268 11.45 -17.99 -2.98
CA SER A 268 11.87 -19.02 -2.03
C SER A 268 11.83 -18.57 -0.55
N ASN A 269 12.15 -17.32 -0.27
CA ASN A 269 12.25 -16.79 1.09
C ASN A 269 11.01 -16.00 1.55
N VAL A 270 10.09 -15.67 0.64
CA VAL A 270 8.96 -14.77 0.94
C VAL A 270 8.14 -15.24 2.13
N TYR A 271 7.79 -16.52 2.19
CA TYR A 271 6.98 -17.02 3.30
C TYR A 271 7.67 -16.84 4.66
N LYS A 272 8.96 -17.19 4.75
CA LYS A 272 9.74 -17.05 5.99
C LYS A 272 9.88 -15.59 6.42
N ILE A 273 10.18 -14.71 5.46
CA ILE A 273 10.29 -13.27 5.72
C ILE A 273 8.95 -12.72 6.20
N LEU A 274 7.86 -13.08 5.51
CA LEU A 274 6.51 -12.62 5.83
C LEU A 274 6.08 -13.01 7.25
N GLU A 275 6.35 -14.25 7.68
CA GLU A 275 6.03 -14.68 9.05
C GLU A 275 6.86 -13.95 10.10
N ASN A 276 8.15 -13.73 9.85
CA ASN A 276 9.01 -12.96 10.74
C ASN A 276 8.50 -11.50 10.89
N GLU A 277 8.17 -10.86 9.78
CA GLU A 277 7.67 -9.49 9.78
C GLU A 277 6.28 -9.37 10.44
N ARG A 278 5.41 -10.37 10.26
CA ARG A 278 4.13 -10.47 11.00
C ARG A 278 4.34 -10.54 12.51
N ASN A 279 5.31 -11.31 12.96
CA ASN A 279 5.65 -11.40 14.38
C ASN A 279 6.19 -10.09 14.93
N LYS A 280 7.04 -9.36 14.17
CA LYS A 280 7.49 -8.01 14.55
C LYS A 280 6.32 -7.05 14.69
N ALA A 281 5.43 -7.01 13.69
CA ALA A 281 4.26 -6.14 13.70
C ALA A 281 3.32 -6.47 14.87
N LYS A 282 3.11 -7.76 15.18
CA LYS A 282 2.33 -8.19 16.33
C LYS A 282 2.95 -7.68 17.64
N LYS A 283 4.25 -7.87 17.82
CA LYS A 283 4.98 -7.38 19.00
C LYS A 283 4.84 -5.86 19.15
N PHE A 284 5.01 -5.12 18.07
CA PHE A 284 4.83 -3.67 18.05
C PHE A 284 3.44 -3.24 18.54
N ILE A 285 2.39 -3.90 18.05
CA ILE A 285 1.01 -3.62 18.48
C ILE A 285 0.81 -3.96 19.95
N GLU A 286 1.30 -5.11 20.42
CA GLU A 286 1.22 -5.51 21.83
C GLU A 286 1.93 -4.53 22.74
N GLU A 287 3.09 -4.02 22.35
CA GLU A 287 3.83 -3.00 23.11
C GLU A 287 3.13 -1.65 23.10
N ALA A 288 2.54 -1.24 21.94
CA ALA A 288 1.80 0.02 21.83
C ALA A 288 0.54 0.06 22.73
N LEU A 289 -0.06 -1.12 23.00
CA LEU A 289 -1.25 -1.26 23.83
C LEU A 289 -0.94 -1.38 25.33
N LYS A 290 0.31 -1.55 25.73
CA LYS A 290 0.68 -1.56 27.16
C LYS A 290 0.51 -0.15 27.72
N GLU A 291 -0.10 -0.07 28.88
CA GLU A 291 -0.04 1.13 29.71
C GLU A 291 1.39 1.31 30.22
N GLU A 292 1.89 2.53 30.21
CA GLU A 292 3.13 2.86 30.90
C GLU A 292 2.79 2.86 32.41
N GLU A 293 3.46 1.97 33.15
CA GLU A 293 3.35 1.89 34.61
C GLU A 293 3.87 3.17 35.31
#